data_aefb7572cdf71d7d73f8bc5440256245
#
_entry.id   aefb7572cdf71d7d73f8bc5440256245
#
_cell.length_a   1.000
_cell.length_b   1.000
_cell.length_c   1.000
_cell.angle_alpha   90.00
_cell.angle_beta   90.00
_cell.angle_gamma   90.00
#
_symmetry.space_group_name_H-M   'P 1'
#
loop_
_entity.id
_entity.type
_entity.pdbx_description
1 polymer ?
#
loop_
_entity_poly.entity_id
_entity_poly.type
_entity_poly.pdbx_seq_one_letter_code
_entity_poly.pdbx_strand_id
1 'polypeptide(L)'
;MPDGVNRLDWRIMSDVDAGSVTAPEVTELAEGLQRTLSKLFSVLRRGDANRETSGELTLAQLSILVTLLDQGPIRMTELAAHERVRTPTTTVAIRRLEKLGLVKRSRDPSDLRAVLVEITPKGHAQHAESLAARRASLANLLRRLSPADLEVLERALGPLSRIVGD
;
A
#
# COMPACT_ATOMS: atom_id res chain seq x y z
N MET A 1 26.81 -37.49 -11.13
CA MET A 1 25.90 -37.10 -12.22
C MET A 1 24.66 -37.92 -12.11
N PRO A 2 23.50 -37.40 -11.76
CA PRO A 2 22.49 -37.14 -12.75
C PRO A 2 21.76 -35.81 -12.55
N ASP A 3 21.51 -35.20 -13.68
CA ASP A 3 20.68 -34.04 -13.86
C ASP A 3 19.20 -34.39 -13.61
N GLY A 4 18.57 -33.68 -12.68
CA GLY A 4 17.13 -33.72 -12.45
C GLY A 4 16.55 -32.32 -12.51
N VAL A 5 16.45 -31.74 -13.72
CA VAL A 5 15.67 -30.53 -13.95
C VAL A 5 14.20 -30.88 -13.80
N ASN A 6 13.61 -30.47 -12.68
CA ASN A 6 12.19 -30.60 -12.42
C ASN A 6 11.42 -29.66 -13.39
N ARG A 7 11.06 -30.19 -14.56
CA ARG A 7 10.05 -29.59 -15.43
C ARG A 7 8.73 -29.65 -14.68
N LEU A 8 8.28 -28.51 -14.15
CA LEU A 8 6.90 -28.32 -13.73
C LEU A 8 5.99 -28.66 -14.94
N ASP A 9 5.33 -29.80 -14.78
CA ASP A 9 4.43 -30.36 -15.80
C ASP A 9 3.13 -29.53 -15.78
N TRP A 10 3.08 -28.50 -16.62
CA TRP A 10 1.94 -27.60 -16.83
C TRP A 10 0.66 -28.35 -17.28
N ARG A 11 0.75 -29.65 -17.58
CA ARG A 11 -0.35 -30.51 -18.03
C ARG A 11 -1.31 -30.95 -16.89
N ILE A 12 -0.98 -30.76 -15.62
CA ILE A 12 -1.83 -31.20 -14.49
C ILE A 12 -2.83 -30.10 -14.07
N MET A 13 -2.78 -28.90 -14.66
CA MET A 13 -3.71 -27.80 -14.38
C MET A 13 -4.89 -27.70 -15.35
N SER A 14 -5.17 -28.75 -16.15
CA SER A 14 -6.19 -28.71 -17.21
C SER A 14 -7.57 -29.25 -16.78
N ASP A 15 -7.80 -29.54 -15.51
CA ASP A 15 -9.09 -30.05 -15.04
C ASP A 15 -9.67 -29.23 -13.86
N VAL A 16 -9.68 -27.90 -13.99
CA VAL A 16 -10.64 -27.08 -13.29
C VAL A 16 -11.56 -26.50 -14.36
N ASP A 17 -12.75 -27.04 -14.43
CA ASP A 17 -13.90 -26.56 -15.21
C ASP A 17 -14.39 -25.22 -14.63
N ALA A 18 -13.54 -24.20 -14.73
CA ALA A 18 -13.86 -22.79 -14.58
C ALA A 18 -14.00 -22.28 -16.01
N GLY A 19 -15.19 -21.90 -16.43
CA GLY A 19 -15.47 -21.37 -17.75
C GLY A 19 -14.31 -20.47 -18.18
N SER A 20 -13.61 -20.87 -19.25
CA SER A 20 -12.36 -20.24 -19.70
C SER A 20 -12.64 -18.78 -20.00
N VAL A 21 -12.26 -17.89 -19.05
CA VAL A 21 -12.30 -16.45 -19.26
C VAL A 21 -11.37 -16.14 -20.42
N THR A 22 -11.91 -15.58 -21.50
CA THR A 22 -11.13 -15.31 -22.71
C THR A 22 -10.15 -14.17 -22.47
N ALA A 23 -9.02 -14.15 -23.18
CA ALA A 23 -8.05 -13.07 -23.07
C ALA A 23 -8.66 -11.66 -23.31
N PRO A 24 -9.61 -11.46 -24.24
CA PRO A 24 -10.33 -10.19 -24.40
C PRO A 24 -11.13 -9.80 -23.17
N GLU A 25 -11.83 -10.72 -22.50
CA GLU A 25 -12.61 -10.43 -21.28
C GLU A 25 -11.73 -10.01 -20.11
N VAL A 26 -10.54 -10.63 -19.96
CA VAL A 26 -9.56 -10.21 -18.94
C VAL A 26 -9.05 -8.80 -19.22
N THR A 27 -8.78 -8.48 -20.48
CA THR A 27 -8.29 -7.15 -20.88
C THR A 27 -9.35 -6.07 -20.61
N GLU A 28 -10.58 -6.32 -20.96
CA GLU A 28 -11.69 -5.39 -20.73
C GLU A 28 -11.93 -5.17 -19.23
N LEU A 29 -11.90 -6.25 -18.44
CA LEU A 29 -12.00 -6.17 -16.97
C LEU A 29 -10.83 -5.36 -16.37
N ALA A 30 -9.60 -5.61 -16.85
CA ALA A 30 -8.41 -4.87 -16.39
C ALA A 30 -8.52 -3.37 -16.68
N GLU A 31 -8.97 -2.98 -17.88
CA GLU A 31 -9.22 -1.57 -18.23
C GLU A 31 -10.32 -0.94 -17.36
N GLY A 32 -11.42 -1.65 -17.12
CA GLY A 32 -12.50 -1.21 -16.24
C GLY A 32 -12.01 -0.98 -14.81
N LEU A 33 -11.28 -1.94 -14.27
CA LEU A 33 -10.69 -1.90 -12.94
C LEU A 33 -9.68 -0.75 -12.84
N GLN A 34 -8.79 -0.60 -13.81
CA GLN A 34 -7.81 0.50 -13.84
C GLN A 34 -8.50 1.87 -13.81
N ARG A 35 -9.51 2.09 -14.67
CA ARG A 35 -10.27 3.35 -14.71
C ARG A 35 -10.96 3.63 -13.37
N THR A 36 -11.58 2.62 -12.78
CA THR A 36 -12.33 2.75 -11.52
C THR A 36 -11.39 3.04 -10.34
N LEU A 37 -10.30 2.29 -10.22
CA LEU A 37 -9.28 2.52 -9.20
C LEU A 37 -8.66 3.92 -9.34
N SER A 38 -8.32 4.35 -10.56
CA SER A 38 -7.78 5.69 -10.80
C SER A 38 -8.72 6.81 -10.33
N LYS A 39 -10.03 6.66 -10.57
CA LYS A 39 -11.06 7.60 -10.07
C LYS A 39 -11.17 7.54 -8.54
N LEU A 40 -11.21 6.36 -7.96
CA LEU A 40 -11.26 6.18 -6.51
C LEU A 40 -10.05 6.81 -5.81
N PHE A 41 -8.84 6.53 -6.31
CA PHE A 41 -7.62 7.17 -5.81
C PHE A 41 -7.65 8.70 -5.96
N SER A 42 -8.23 9.23 -7.05
CA SER A 42 -8.38 10.68 -7.23
C SER A 42 -9.34 11.31 -6.21
N VAL A 43 -10.41 10.61 -5.83
CA VAL A 43 -11.35 11.06 -4.78
C VAL A 43 -10.65 11.04 -3.41
N LEU A 44 -9.97 9.95 -3.07
CA LEU A 44 -9.23 9.82 -1.82
C LEU A 44 -8.11 10.86 -1.72
N ARG A 45 -7.36 11.09 -2.81
CA ARG A 45 -6.27 12.08 -2.86
C ARG A 45 -6.75 13.52 -2.76
N ARG A 46 -7.94 13.86 -3.28
CA ARG A 46 -8.53 15.20 -3.06
C ARG A 46 -8.82 15.43 -1.58
N GLY A 47 -9.23 14.39 -0.86
CA GLY A 47 -9.27 14.42 0.59
C GLY A 47 -7.88 14.67 1.21
N ASP A 48 -6.81 14.10 0.63
CA ASP A 48 -5.43 14.28 1.10
C ASP A 48 -4.90 15.71 0.88
N ALA A 49 -5.20 16.37 -0.24
CA ALA A 49 -4.79 17.76 -0.48
C ALA A 49 -5.39 18.72 0.56
N ASN A 50 -6.64 18.51 0.96
CA ASN A 50 -7.25 19.23 2.09
C ASN A 50 -6.59 18.88 3.43
N ARG A 51 -6.11 17.64 3.59
CA ARG A 51 -5.44 17.15 4.81
C ARG A 51 -4.03 17.73 4.95
N GLU A 52 -3.31 17.96 3.85
CA GLU A 52 -2.00 18.65 3.90
C GLU A 52 -2.11 20.07 4.46
N THR A 53 -3.18 20.77 4.11
CA THR A 53 -3.49 22.11 4.67
C THR A 53 -3.95 22.05 6.12
N SER A 54 -4.57 20.95 6.55
CA SER A 54 -4.99 20.71 7.94
C SER A 54 -3.92 20.05 8.83
N GLY A 55 -2.73 19.77 8.30
CA GLY A 55 -1.65 19.11 9.05
C GLY A 55 -1.77 17.58 9.12
N GLU A 56 -2.74 16.98 8.43
CA GLU A 56 -2.90 15.53 8.36
C GLU A 56 -1.88 14.87 7.42
N LEU A 57 -1.67 13.56 7.60
CA LEU A 57 -0.71 12.78 6.81
C LEU A 57 -1.25 12.45 5.42
N THR A 58 -0.41 12.58 4.40
CA THR A 58 -0.68 12.08 3.05
C THR A 58 -0.58 10.55 2.98
N LEU A 59 -1.09 9.95 1.90
CA LEU A 59 -0.93 8.51 1.66
C LEU A 59 0.54 8.08 1.63
N ALA A 60 1.41 8.87 0.99
CA ALA A 60 2.84 8.58 0.93
C ALA A 60 3.51 8.62 2.32
N GLN A 61 3.11 9.56 3.17
CA GLN A 61 3.61 9.63 4.54
C GLN A 61 3.09 8.48 5.40
N LEU A 62 1.84 8.06 5.20
CA LEU A 62 1.30 6.88 5.87
C LEU A 62 2.00 5.59 5.42
N SER A 63 2.28 5.43 4.12
CA SER A 63 3.05 4.29 3.60
C SER A 63 4.39 4.16 4.31
N ILE A 64 5.13 5.26 4.43
CA ILE A 64 6.40 5.31 5.16
C ILE A 64 6.22 4.87 6.62
N LEU A 65 5.17 5.35 7.31
CA LEU A 65 4.93 4.95 8.69
C LEU A 65 4.58 3.46 8.81
N VAL A 66 3.83 2.89 7.84
CA VAL A 66 3.53 1.44 7.78
C VAL A 66 4.84 0.67 7.63
N THR A 67 5.69 1.03 6.67
CA THR A 67 7.00 0.37 6.50
C THR A 67 7.83 0.41 7.78
N LEU A 68 7.85 1.54 8.49
CA LEU A 68 8.55 1.67 9.77
C LEU A 68 7.92 0.86 10.91
N LEU A 69 6.60 0.65 10.87
CA LEU A 69 5.89 -0.22 11.82
C LEU A 69 6.25 -1.69 11.62
N ASP A 70 6.31 -2.11 10.36
CA ASP A 70 6.55 -3.52 10.00
C ASP A 70 8.03 -3.91 10.13
N GLN A 71 8.94 -3.02 9.72
CA GLN A 71 10.39 -3.31 9.69
C GLN A 71 11.13 -2.86 10.95
N GLY A 72 10.52 -1.97 11.75
CA GLY A 72 11.24 -1.31 12.84
C GLY A 72 12.25 -0.25 12.32
N PRO A 73 13.31 0.03 13.08
CA PRO A 73 14.36 0.94 12.63
C PRO A 73 15.03 0.44 11.35
N ILE A 74 14.99 1.23 10.28
CA ILE A 74 15.48 0.86 8.95
C ILE A 74 16.39 1.95 8.38
N ARG A 75 17.37 1.57 7.57
CA ARG A 75 18.25 2.54 6.89
C ARG A 75 17.48 3.36 5.86
N MET A 76 17.85 4.65 5.74
CA MET A 76 17.22 5.56 4.78
C MET A 76 17.22 5.01 3.34
N THR A 77 18.28 4.30 2.95
CA THR A 77 18.42 3.69 1.61
C THR A 77 17.49 2.50 1.42
N GLU A 78 17.32 1.68 2.45
CA GLU A 78 16.41 0.53 2.46
C GLU A 78 14.96 1.00 2.44
N LEU A 79 14.63 2.02 3.25
CA LEU A 79 13.31 2.65 3.24
C LEU A 79 12.95 3.19 1.84
N ALA A 80 13.88 3.86 1.16
CA ALA A 80 13.64 4.34 -0.20
C ALA A 80 13.40 3.19 -1.19
N ALA A 81 14.07 2.07 -1.03
CA ALA A 81 13.86 0.87 -1.85
C ALA A 81 12.48 0.25 -1.60
N HIS A 82 12.05 0.13 -0.32
CA HIS A 82 10.70 -0.35 0.03
C HIS A 82 9.60 0.52 -0.57
N GLU A 83 9.73 1.84 -0.47
CA GLU A 83 8.75 2.79 -1.02
C GLU A 83 8.79 2.88 -2.56
N ARG A 84 9.74 2.21 -3.23
CA ARG A 84 9.94 2.26 -4.69
C ARG A 84 10.08 3.69 -5.23
N VAL A 85 10.61 4.60 -4.42
CA VAL A 85 10.86 6.00 -4.77
C VAL A 85 12.34 6.35 -4.66
N ARG A 86 12.75 7.42 -5.31
CA ARG A 86 14.16 7.87 -5.25
C ARG A 86 14.46 8.41 -3.85
N THR A 87 15.64 8.11 -3.34
CA THR A 87 16.14 8.56 -2.02
C THR A 87 15.91 10.06 -1.73
N PRO A 88 16.07 11.00 -2.69
CA PRO A 88 15.79 12.42 -2.43
C PRO A 88 14.33 12.67 -2.04
N THR A 89 13.38 11.98 -2.69
CA THR A 89 11.95 12.10 -2.39
C THR A 89 11.63 11.57 -0.99
N THR A 90 12.16 10.41 -0.65
CA THR A 90 12.04 9.81 0.69
C THR A 90 12.64 10.75 1.75
N THR A 91 13.78 11.34 1.48
CA THR A 91 14.44 12.30 2.39
C THR A 91 13.54 13.50 2.72
N VAL A 92 12.86 14.06 1.72
CA VAL A 92 11.92 15.19 1.93
C VAL A 92 10.73 14.75 2.80
N ALA A 93 10.13 13.58 2.52
CA ALA A 93 9.04 13.05 3.30
C ALA A 93 9.44 12.78 4.76
N ILE A 94 10.60 12.16 4.97
CA ILE A 94 11.14 11.90 6.32
C ILE A 94 11.43 13.20 7.09
N ARG A 95 12.01 14.21 6.45
CA ARG A 95 12.20 15.52 7.10
C ARG A 95 10.90 16.13 7.59
N ARG A 96 9.83 16.01 6.80
CA ARG A 96 8.51 16.49 7.21
C ARG A 96 7.94 15.68 8.37
N LEU A 97 8.02 14.36 8.34
CA LEU A 97 7.60 13.49 9.43
C LEU A 97 8.40 13.73 10.72
N GLU A 98 9.71 13.98 10.59
CA GLU A 98 10.58 14.34 11.72
C GLU A 98 10.21 15.69 12.32
N LYS A 99 9.94 16.71 11.47
CA LYS A 99 9.46 18.02 11.93
C LYS A 99 8.13 17.91 12.69
N LEU A 100 7.27 16.96 12.34
CA LEU A 100 6.03 16.66 13.04
C LEU A 100 6.25 15.81 14.31
N GLY A 101 7.48 15.33 14.53
CA GLY A 101 7.83 14.47 15.66
C GLY A 101 7.31 13.03 15.55
N LEU A 102 6.97 12.58 14.33
CA LEU A 102 6.39 11.26 14.08
C LEU A 102 7.44 10.19 13.81
N VAL A 103 8.62 10.60 13.37
CA VAL A 103 9.80 9.74 13.20
C VAL A 103 11.00 10.44 13.82
N LYS A 104 12.02 9.67 14.13
CA LYS A 104 13.34 10.20 14.53
C LYS A 104 14.43 9.55 13.68
N ARG A 105 15.53 10.25 13.52
CA ARG A 105 16.74 9.75 12.87
C ARG A 105 17.85 9.56 13.89
N SER A 106 18.61 8.49 13.73
CA SER A 106 19.82 8.20 14.50
C SER A 106 20.92 7.70 13.57
N ARG A 107 22.15 7.68 14.06
CA ARG A 107 23.23 6.99 13.34
C ARG A 107 23.11 5.49 13.55
N ASP A 108 23.40 4.71 12.51
CA ASP A 108 23.49 3.25 12.64
C ASP A 108 24.72 2.92 13.51
N PRO A 109 24.56 2.17 14.61
CA PRO A 109 25.67 1.78 15.46
C PRO A 109 26.71 0.90 14.73
N SER A 110 26.30 0.17 13.70
CA SER A 110 27.17 -0.71 12.91
C SER A 110 27.87 0.00 11.73
N ASP A 111 27.31 1.13 11.27
CA ASP A 111 27.88 1.95 10.20
C ASP A 111 27.54 3.41 10.44
N LEU A 112 28.46 4.15 11.02
CA LEU A 112 28.29 5.57 11.38
C LEU A 112 28.02 6.49 10.17
N ARG A 113 28.18 6.01 8.94
CA ARG A 113 27.82 6.72 7.70
C ARG A 113 26.36 6.56 7.35
N ALA A 114 25.71 5.53 7.87
CA ALA A 114 24.31 5.24 7.62
C ALA A 114 23.41 5.95 8.64
N VAL A 115 22.21 6.33 8.18
CA VAL A 115 21.17 6.95 9.00
C VAL A 115 20.02 5.97 9.12
N LEU A 116 19.68 5.62 10.35
CA LEU A 116 18.46 4.88 10.69
C LEU A 116 17.30 5.85 10.88
N VAL A 117 16.10 5.39 10.47
CA VAL A 117 14.83 6.06 10.71
C VAL A 117 13.96 5.12 11.51
N GLU A 118 13.33 5.61 12.54
CA GLU A 118 12.35 4.85 13.32
C GLU A 118 11.12 5.69 13.66
N ILE A 119 9.97 5.03 13.83
CA ILE A 119 8.72 5.67 14.23
C ILE A 119 8.76 6.01 15.72
N THR A 120 8.18 7.13 16.10
CA THR A 120 8.03 7.54 17.51
C THR A 120 6.68 7.08 18.08
N PRO A 121 6.49 7.07 19.43
CA PRO A 121 5.17 6.83 20.01
C PRO A 121 4.08 7.78 19.48
N LYS A 122 4.43 9.04 19.20
CA LYS A 122 3.54 10.01 18.55
C LYS A 122 3.21 9.58 17.13
N GLY A 123 4.20 9.02 16.39
CA GLY A 123 4.00 8.50 15.04
C GLY A 123 3.03 7.32 15.01
N HIS A 124 3.13 6.39 15.96
CA HIS A 124 2.17 5.29 16.13
C HIS A 124 0.75 5.80 16.33
N ALA A 125 0.55 6.73 17.26
CA ALA A 125 -0.76 7.31 17.55
C ALA A 125 -1.34 8.02 16.32
N GLN A 126 -0.56 8.86 15.66
CA GLN A 126 -0.98 9.62 14.47
C GLN A 126 -1.30 8.71 13.28
N HIS A 127 -0.54 7.62 13.09
CA HIS A 127 -0.84 6.61 12.08
C HIS A 127 -2.21 5.97 12.34
N ALA A 128 -2.47 5.51 13.57
CA ALA A 128 -3.74 4.87 13.94
C ALA A 128 -4.93 5.82 13.72
N GLU A 129 -4.81 7.09 14.13
CA GLU A 129 -5.82 8.13 13.94
C GLU A 129 -6.08 8.39 12.45
N SER A 130 -5.04 8.56 11.65
CA SER A 130 -5.15 8.79 10.22
C SER A 130 -5.81 7.61 9.50
N LEU A 131 -5.51 6.38 9.92
CA LEU A 131 -6.11 5.18 9.38
C LEU A 131 -7.61 5.10 9.72
N ALA A 132 -7.98 5.42 10.97
CA ALA A 132 -9.38 5.46 11.40
C ALA A 132 -10.18 6.50 10.61
N ALA A 133 -9.64 7.70 10.41
CA ALA A 133 -10.27 8.76 9.63
C ALA A 133 -10.48 8.35 8.16
N ARG A 134 -9.52 7.64 7.54
CA ARG A 134 -9.64 7.13 6.17
C ARG A 134 -10.68 6.02 6.05
N ARG A 135 -10.71 5.11 7.02
CA ARG A 135 -11.76 4.06 7.10
C ARG A 135 -13.15 4.70 7.19
N ALA A 136 -13.32 5.72 8.03
CA ALA A 136 -14.58 6.44 8.15
C ALA A 136 -14.99 7.13 6.84
N SER A 137 -14.04 7.76 6.14
CA SER A 137 -14.27 8.40 4.84
C SER A 137 -14.70 7.37 3.79
N LEU A 138 -14.02 6.23 3.72
CA LEU A 138 -14.39 5.15 2.81
C LEU A 138 -15.77 4.56 3.16
N ALA A 139 -16.06 4.34 4.44
CA ALA A 139 -17.37 3.86 4.89
C ALA A 139 -18.49 4.83 4.48
N ASN A 140 -18.27 6.14 4.53
CA ASN A 140 -19.24 7.14 4.07
C ASN A 140 -19.48 7.05 2.54
N LEU A 141 -18.49 6.72 1.75
CA LEU A 141 -18.67 6.47 0.30
C LEU A 141 -19.47 5.18 0.07
N LEU A 142 -19.14 4.12 0.80
CA LEU A 142 -19.80 2.81 0.68
C LEU A 142 -21.29 2.87 1.08
N ARG A 143 -21.68 3.70 2.05
CA ARG A 143 -23.10 3.90 2.43
C ARG A 143 -24.00 4.40 1.31
N ARG A 144 -23.43 4.88 0.20
CA ARG A 144 -24.20 5.33 -0.98
C ARG A 144 -24.57 4.19 -1.91
N LEU A 145 -24.06 2.99 -1.68
CA LEU A 145 -24.30 1.80 -2.48
C LEU A 145 -25.55 1.05 -1.98
N SER A 146 -26.15 0.29 -2.88
CA SER A 146 -27.22 -0.65 -2.50
C SER A 146 -26.66 -1.81 -1.67
N PRO A 147 -27.48 -2.49 -0.87
CA PRO A 147 -27.06 -3.71 -0.18
C PRO A 147 -26.49 -4.77 -1.12
N ALA A 148 -27.08 -4.95 -2.30
CA ALA A 148 -26.60 -5.89 -3.31
C ALA A 148 -25.20 -5.53 -3.83
N ASP A 149 -24.91 -4.24 -4.07
CA ASP A 149 -23.58 -3.79 -4.49
C ASP A 149 -22.54 -4.01 -3.38
N LEU A 150 -22.92 -3.81 -2.12
CA LEU A 150 -22.03 -4.07 -0.97
C LEU A 150 -21.65 -5.54 -0.88
N GLU A 151 -22.61 -6.46 -1.07
CA GLU A 151 -22.33 -7.90 -1.12
C GLU A 151 -21.41 -8.30 -2.28
N VAL A 152 -21.58 -7.67 -3.45
CA VAL A 152 -20.67 -7.89 -4.59
C VAL A 152 -19.25 -7.43 -4.26
N LEU A 153 -19.10 -6.25 -3.66
CA LEU A 153 -17.80 -5.72 -3.25
C LEU A 153 -17.15 -6.61 -2.18
N GLU A 154 -17.91 -7.07 -1.19
CA GLU A 154 -17.40 -7.98 -0.16
C GLU A 154 -16.85 -9.26 -0.77
N ARG A 155 -17.57 -9.89 -1.70
CA ARG A 155 -17.09 -11.07 -2.43
C ARG A 155 -15.86 -10.80 -3.29
N ALA A 156 -15.69 -9.57 -3.79
CA ALA A 156 -14.55 -9.19 -4.60
C ALA A 156 -13.25 -8.98 -3.78
N LEU A 157 -13.34 -8.75 -2.47
CA LEU A 157 -12.16 -8.49 -1.63
C LEU A 157 -11.16 -9.64 -1.66
N GLY A 158 -11.63 -10.89 -1.54
CA GLY A 158 -10.75 -12.07 -1.58
C GLY A 158 -9.95 -12.21 -2.89
N PRO A 159 -10.58 -12.16 -4.08
CA PRO A 159 -9.86 -12.12 -5.34
C PRO A 159 -8.88 -10.96 -5.46
N LEU A 160 -9.26 -9.75 -5.01
CA LEU A 160 -8.39 -8.58 -5.06
C LEU A 160 -7.17 -8.72 -4.14
N SER A 161 -7.34 -9.24 -2.93
CA SER A 161 -6.22 -9.52 -2.01
C SER A 161 -5.21 -10.48 -2.64
N ARG A 162 -5.67 -11.54 -3.29
CA ARG A 162 -4.77 -12.48 -3.99
C ARG A 162 -3.94 -11.85 -5.11
N ILE A 163 -4.46 -10.82 -5.79
CA ILE A 163 -3.72 -10.10 -6.83
C ILE A 163 -2.56 -9.29 -6.23
N VAL A 164 -2.74 -8.75 -5.01
CA VAL A 164 -1.72 -7.90 -4.37
C VAL A 164 -0.75 -8.69 -3.48
N GLY A 165 -0.98 -9.99 -3.28
CA GLY A 165 -0.03 -10.89 -2.60
C GLY A 165 -0.23 -10.99 -1.08
N ASP A 166 -1.45 -10.77 -0.62
CA ASP A 166 -1.86 -11.04 0.77
C ASP A 166 -2.40 -12.47 0.93
#